data_877adaa36c476e5c4f2dc662b906b786
#
_entry.id   877adaa36c476e5c4f2dc662b906b786
#
_cell.length_a   1.000
_cell.length_b   1.000
_cell.length_c   1.000
_cell.angle_alpha   90.00
_cell.angle_beta   90.00
_cell.angle_gamma   90.00
#
_symmetry.space_group_name_H-M   'P 1'
#
loop_
_entity.id
_entity.type
_entity.pdbx_description
1 polymer ?
#
loop_
_entity_poly.entity_id
_entity_poly.type
_entity_poly.pdbx_seq_one_letter_code
_entity_poly.pdbx_strand_id
1 'polypeptide(L)'
;MRFSRLYTPAPLASGKLIELDDDNGHYVRTVLRLKKDASIILFNGQGGEYLCAVAEVSRKAVLVAVEQWIDRSVESPLQVTLGLGISRGDRMDLVVQKAVELGVNHITPLLTERCMVQFKGEKKPQRLLHWQKIV
;
A
#
# COMPACT_ATOMS: atom_id res chain seq x y z
N MET A 1 4.11 -20.06 -9.58
CA MET A 1 3.21 -19.91 -8.43
C MET A 1 3.05 -18.42 -8.15
N ARG A 2 1.86 -17.89 -7.97
CA ARG A 2 1.65 -16.45 -7.74
C ARG A 2 1.52 -16.23 -6.24
N PHE A 3 2.48 -15.55 -5.61
CA PHE A 3 2.42 -15.19 -4.19
C PHE A 3 1.61 -13.91 -4.01
N SER A 4 0.88 -13.80 -2.89
CA SER A 4 0.25 -12.55 -2.49
C SER A 4 1.34 -11.54 -2.09
N ARG A 5 1.19 -10.29 -2.55
CA ARG A 5 2.14 -9.20 -2.30
C ARG A 5 1.47 -8.19 -1.38
N LEU A 6 2.14 -7.86 -0.29
CA LEU A 6 1.62 -6.94 0.72
C LEU A 6 2.64 -5.83 0.99
N TYR A 7 2.16 -4.61 1.05
CA TYR A 7 2.94 -3.48 1.51
C TYR A 7 2.98 -3.45 3.03
N THR A 8 4.14 -3.13 3.60
CA THR A 8 4.29 -2.84 5.03
C THR A 8 5.25 -1.67 5.22
N PRO A 9 4.95 -0.70 6.09
CA PRO A 9 5.89 0.37 6.41
C PRO A 9 7.05 -0.09 7.31
N ALA A 10 6.99 -1.34 7.79
CA ALA A 10 8.01 -1.88 8.69
C ALA A 10 9.36 -2.05 7.96
N PRO A 11 10.49 -1.85 8.65
CA PRO A 11 11.81 -2.13 8.10
C PRO A 11 11.97 -3.63 7.89
N LEU A 12 12.24 -4.03 6.64
CA LEU A 12 12.43 -5.41 6.23
C LEU A 12 13.92 -5.76 6.18
N ALA A 13 14.28 -6.92 6.71
CA ALA A 13 15.62 -7.50 6.57
C ALA A 13 15.55 -9.02 6.66
N SER A 14 16.29 -9.72 5.80
CA SER A 14 16.37 -11.18 5.82
C SER A 14 16.79 -11.72 7.19
N GLY A 15 16.16 -12.79 7.62
CA GLY A 15 16.38 -13.42 8.91
C GLY A 15 15.60 -12.79 10.07
N LYS A 16 14.84 -11.74 9.84
CA LYS A 16 13.99 -11.13 10.88
C LYS A 16 12.59 -11.74 10.90
N LEU A 17 12.03 -11.78 12.10
CA LEU A 17 10.61 -12.04 12.34
C LEU A 17 9.92 -10.71 12.56
N ILE A 18 8.85 -10.45 11.83
CA ILE A 18 8.07 -9.23 11.95
C ILE A 18 6.60 -9.56 12.21
N GLU A 19 5.94 -8.67 12.94
CA GLU A 19 4.50 -8.69 13.11
C GLU A 19 3.87 -7.81 12.04
N LEU A 20 2.87 -8.34 11.34
CA LEU A 20 2.09 -7.54 10.40
C LEU A 20 1.16 -6.59 11.16
N ASP A 21 0.95 -5.40 10.60
CA ASP A 21 -0.07 -4.47 11.11
C ASP A 21 -1.47 -5.10 11.07
N ASP A 22 -2.41 -4.48 11.74
CA ASP A 22 -3.78 -5.00 11.90
C ASP A 22 -4.48 -5.24 10.55
N ASP A 23 -4.31 -4.35 9.58
CA ASP A 23 -4.94 -4.44 8.26
C ASP A 23 -4.37 -5.62 7.45
N ASN A 24 -3.05 -5.75 7.39
CA ASN A 24 -2.37 -6.86 6.73
C ASN A 24 -2.59 -8.19 7.47
N GLY A 25 -2.55 -8.18 8.79
CA GLY A 25 -2.84 -9.34 9.62
C GLY A 25 -4.27 -9.85 9.41
N HIS A 26 -5.24 -8.94 9.36
CA HIS A 26 -6.64 -9.28 9.03
C HIS A 26 -6.74 -9.84 7.60
N TYR A 27 -6.09 -9.22 6.63
CA TYR A 27 -6.12 -9.65 5.24
C TYR A 27 -5.54 -11.05 5.07
N VAL A 28 -4.37 -11.32 5.65
CA VAL A 28 -3.73 -12.66 5.62
C VAL A 28 -4.61 -13.73 6.27
N ARG A 29 -5.19 -13.44 7.43
CA ARG A 29 -5.97 -14.38 8.21
C ARG A 29 -7.35 -14.64 7.64
N THR A 30 -8.06 -13.59 7.22
CA THR A 30 -9.49 -13.64 6.91
C THR A 30 -9.77 -13.73 5.42
N VAL A 31 -9.08 -12.94 4.61
CA VAL A 31 -9.30 -12.88 3.16
C VAL A 31 -8.48 -13.95 2.46
N LEU A 32 -7.17 -13.97 2.66
CA LEU A 32 -6.28 -14.95 2.04
C LEU A 32 -6.33 -16.31 2.73
N ARG A 33 -6.72 -16.36 4.00
CA ARG A 33 -6.81 -17.57 4.82
C ARG A 33 -5.51 -18.39 4.83
N LEU A 34 -4.40 -17.68 4.83
CA LEU A 34 -3.09 -18.32 4.84
C LEU A 34 -2.84 -18.99 6.19
N LYS A 35 -2.07 -20.06 6.14
CA LYS A 35 -1.66 -20.82 7.33
C LYS A 35 -0.15 -20.68 7.50
N LYS A 36 0.35 -21.19 8.62
CA LYS A 36 1.77 -21.33 8.85
C LYS A 36 2.45 -21.98 7.66
N ASP A 37 3.68 -21.54 7.37
CA ASP A 37 4.54 -21.96 6.25
C ASP A 37 4.04 -21.54 4.85
N ALA A 38 2.94 -20.77 4.76
CA ALA A 38 2.53 -20.17 3.49
C ALA A 38 3.48 -19.04 3.10
N SER A 39 3.86 -19.02 1.82
CA SER A 39 4.74 -17.97 1.29
C SER A 39 3.96 -16.73 0.86
N ILE A 40 4.51 -15.56 1.17
CA ILE A 40 4.04 -14.25 0.74
C ILE A 40 5.22 -13.38 0.32
N ILE A 41 4.93 -12.31 -0.39
CA ILE A 41 5.90 -11.27 -0.70
C ILE A 41 5.58 -10.03 0.13
N LEU A 42 6.59 -9.48 0.81
CA LEU A 42 6.50 -8.19 1.46
C LEU A 42 7.39 -7.16 0.77
N PHE A 43 6.92 -5.92 0.72
CA PHE A 43 7.69 -4.78 0.23
C PHE A 43 7.36 -3.52 1.04
N ASN A 44 8.31 -2.58 1.13
CA ASN A 44 8.18 -1.37 1.94
C ASN A 44 8.46 -0.07 1.16
N GLY A 45 8.55 -0.14 -0.16
CA GLY A 45 8.83 1.02 -1.01
C GLY A 45 10.29 1.48 -1.00
N GLN A 46 11.20 0.76 -0.35
CA GLN A 46 12.63 1.08 -0.31
C GLN A 46 13.46 0.34 -1.37
N GLY A 47 12.80 -0.15 -2.40
CA GLY A 47 13.39 -0.97 -3.47
C GLY A 47 13.38 -2.45 -3.15
N GLY A 48 13.26 -3.26 -4.21
CA GLY A 48 13.16 -4.71 -4.09
C GLY A 48 11.92 -5.21 -3.34
N GLU A 49 11.91 -6.49 -3.08
CA GLU A 49 10.86 -7.15 -2.31
C GLU A 49 11.46 -8.32 -1.53
N TYR A 50 10.72 -8.85 -0.57
CA TYR A 50 11.17 -9.96 0.25
C TYR A 50 10.23 -11.15 0.14
N LEU A 51 10.79 -12.32 -0.16
CA LEU A 51 10.09 -13.58 0.05
C LEU A 51 10.03 -13.85 1.55
N CYS A 52 8.85 -14.17 2.02
CA CYS A 52 8.59 -14.38 3.42
C CYS A 52 7.72 -15.61 3.63
N ALA A 53 7.86 -16.25 4.79
CA ALA A 53 6.99 -17.32 5.23
C ALA A 53 6.14 -16.89 6.43
N VAL A 54 4.88 -17.26 6.44
CA VAL A 54 4.00 -17.04 7.58
C VAL A 54 4.46 -17.94 8.72
N ALA A 55 5.01 -17.37 9.78
CA ALA A 55 5.52 -18.12 10.93
C ALA A 55 4.42 -18.51 11.90
N GLU A 56 3.48 -17.60 12.14
CA GLU A 56 2.35 -17.83 13.05
C GLU A 56 1.11 -17.03 12.62
N VAL A 57 -0.04 -17.65 12.77
CA VAL A 57 -1.35 -16.99 12.60
C VAL A 57 -2.16 -17.20 13.85
N SER A 58 -2.35 -16.15 14.64
CA SER A 58 -3.18 -16.16 15.84
C SER A 58 -4.35 -15.17 15.70
N ARG A 59 -5.23 -15.16 16.69
CA ARG A 59 -6.33 -14.17 16.73
C ARG A 59 -5.81 -12.75 16.91
N LYS A 60 -4.67 -12.59 17.59
CA LYS A 60 -4.12 -11.28 17.98
C LYS A 60 -3.10 -10.77 16.97
N ALA A 61 -2.29 -11.66 16.39
CA ALA A 61 -1.15 -11.28 15.57
C ALA A 61 -0.92 -12.28 14.44
N VAL A 62 -0.30 -11.81 13.37
CA VAL A 62 0.29 -12.63 12.31
C VAL A 62 1.78 -12.31 12.26
N LEU A 63 2.61 -13.31 12.53
CA LEU A 63 4.06 -13.21 12.47
C LEU A 63 4.57 -13.78 11.15
N VAL A 64 5.54 -13.10 10.56
CA VAL A 64 6.11 -13.44 9.26
C VAL A 64 7.63 -13.46 9.36
N ALA A 65 8.23 -14.57 8.95
CA ALA A 65 9.68 -14.70 8.82
C ALA A 65 10.11 -14.12 7.47
N VAL A 66 10.98 -13.12 7.49
CA VAL A 66 11.57 -12.51 6.30
C VAL A 66 12.74 -13.39 5.87
N GLU A 67 12.63 -14.04 4.71
CA GLU A 67 13.61 -15.04 4.28
C GLU A 67 14.62 -14.44 3.31
N GLN A 68 14.20 -14.11 2.11
CA GLN A 68 15.08 -13.74 1.03
C GLN A 68 14.72 -12.38 0.43
N TRP A 69 15.71 -11.50 0.28
CA TRP A 69 15.56 -10.30 -0.52
C TRP A 69 15.66 -10.63 -2.01
N ILE A 70 14.78 -10.01 -2.79
CA ILE A 70 14.69 -10.17 -4.24
C ILE A 70 14.87 -8.78 -4.84
N ASP A 71 15.92 -8.62 -5.65
CA ASP A 71 16.17 -7.39 -6.43
C ASP A 71 15.19 -7.33 -7.60
N ARG A 72 14.03 -6.79 -7.33
CA ARG A 72 12.99 -6.61 -8.33
C ARG A 72 12.41 -5.22 -8.24
N SER A 73 12.63 -4.43 -9.27
CA SER A 73 11.92 -3.19 -9.51
C SER A 73 11.13 -3.30 -10.81
N VAL A 74 9.84 -2.99 -10.75
CA VAL A 74 8.95 -2.93 -11.91
C VAL A 74 8.44 -1.51 -12.13
N GLU A 75 8.98 -0.57 -11.36
CA GLU A 75 8.58 0.83 -11.43
C GLU A 75 9.30 1.53 -12.59
N SER A 76 8.63 2.53 -13.15
CA SER A 76 9.23 3.42 -14.15
C SER A 76 10.38 4.21 -13.53
N PRO A 77 11.51 4.39 -14.23
CA PRO A 77 12.58 5.27 -13.76
C PRO A 77 12.20 6.76 -13.77
N LEU A 78 11.06 7.10 -14.35
CA LEU A 78 10.57 8.47 -14.39
C LEU A 78 9.97 8.89 -13.05
N GLN A 79 10.36 10.08 -12.59
CA GLN A 79 9.76 10.72 -11.43
C GLN A 79 8.60 11.62 -11.91
N VAL A 80 7.37 11.15 -11.74
CA VAL A 80 6.17 11.84 -12.20
C VAL A 80 5.42 12.43 -11.02
N THR A 81 5.17 13.73 -11.06
CA THR A 81 4.29 14.43 -10.12
C THR A 81 3.01 14.85 -10.85
N LEU A 82 1.86 14.40 -10.38
CA LEU A 82 0.56 14.73 -10.93
C LEU A 82 -0.11 15.83 -10.09
N GLY A 83 -0.26 17.04 -10.66
CA GLY A 83 -1.16 18.06 -10.12
C GLY A 83 -2.58 17.82 -10.62
N LEU A 84 -3.51 17.50 -9.73
CA LEU A 84 -4.87 17.09 -10.09
C LEU A 84 -5.93 17.99 -9.47
N GLY A 85 -6.72 18.67 -10.29
CA GLY A 85 -7.92 19.39 -9.83
C GLY A 85 -8.91 18.42 -9.16
N ILE A 86 -9.37 18.75 -7.95
CA ILE A 86 -10.22 17.86 -7.18
C ILE A 86 -11.55 17.64 -7.90
N SER A 87 -11.79 16.39 -8.26
CA SER A 87 -13.02 15.92 -8.88
C SER A 87 -14.05 15.48 -7.84
N ARG A 88 -15.32 15.41 -8.24
CA ARG A 88 -16.43 15.03 -7.39
C ARG A 88 -16.57 13.50 -7.26
N GLY A 89 -16.81 13.02 -6.02
CA GLY A 89 -17.13 11.61 -5.77
C GLY A 89 -16.03 10.63 -6.19
N ASP A 90 -16.44 9.49 -6.68
CA ASP A 90 -15.61 8.33 -7.00
C ASP A 90 -14.60 8.56 -8.16
N ARG A 91 -14.79 9.66 -8.92
CA ARG A 91 -13.84 10.02 -10.00
C ARG A 91 -12.45 10.30 -9.46
N MET A 92 -12.37 10.99 -8.31
CA MET A 92 -11.08 11.28 -7.69
C MET A 92 -10.40 9.99 -7.22
N ASP A 93 -11.16 9.08 -6.60
CA ASP A 93 -10.67 7.80 -6.12
C ASP A 93 -10.12 6.95 -7.28
N LEU A 94 -10.86 6.89 -8.40
CA LEU A 94 -10.43 6.20 -9.60
C LEU A 94 -9.13 6.79 -10.18
N VAL A 95 -9.00 8.12 -10.24
CA VAL A 95 -7.80 8.77 -10.78
C VAL A 95 -6.61 8.51 -9.87
N VAL A 96 -6.77 8.61 -8.55
CA VAL A 96 -5.70 8.30 -7.58
C VAL A 96 -5.24 6.86 -7.76
N GLN A 97 -6.15 5.91 -7.78
CA GLN A 97 -5.84 4.49 -7.98
C GLN A 97 -5.08 4.26 -9.28
N LYS A 98 -5.58 4.79 -10.41
CA LYS A 98 -4.96 4.58 -11.72
C LYS A 98 -3.63 5.32 -11.87
N ALA A 99 -3.46 6.49 -11.27
CA ALA A 99 -2.20 7.20 -11.25
C ALA A 99 -1.11 6.38 -10.57
N VAL A 100 -1.41 5.77 -9.43
CA VAL A 100 -0.47 4.90 -8.70
C VAL A 100 -0.16 3.63 -9.51
N GLU A 101 -1.18 2.97 -10.06
CA GLU A 101 -0.99 1.79 -10.92
C GLU A 101 -0.10 2.07 -12.14
N LEU A 102 -0.09 3.32 -12.62
CA LEU A 102 0.74 3.78 -13.75
C LEU A 102 2.10 4.34 -13.34
N GLY A 103 2.45 4.28 -12.05
CA GLY A 103 3.77 4.65 -11.55
C GLY A 103 3.95 6.15 -11.26
N VAL A 104 2.88 6.89 -11.00
CA VAL A 104 2.99 8.28 -10.50
C VAL A 104 3.55 8.27 -9.09
N ASN A 105 4.63 9.03 -8.86
CA ASN A 105 5.33 9.06 -7.58
C ASN A 105 4.68 10.02 -6.57
N HIS A 106 4.12 11.13 -7.06
CA HIS A 106 3.49 12.14 -6.22
C HIS A 106 2.19 12.61 -6.82
N ILE A 107 1.15 12.73 -6.00
CA ILE A 107 -0.15 13.27 -6.38
C ILE A 107 -0.43 14.48 -5.49
N THR A 108 -0.63 15.65 -6.10
CA THR A 108 -0.98 16.89 -5.41
C THR A 108 -2.42 17.27 -5.77
N PRO A 109 -3.39 17.10 -4.85
CA PRO A 109 -4.75 17.56 -5.06
C PRO A 109 -4.81 19.09 -5.07
N LEU A 110 -5.36 19.67 -6.15
CA LEU A 110 -5.44 21.11 -6.35
C LEU A 110 -6.87 21.61 -6.16
N LEU A 111 -7.04 22.61 -5.28
CA LEU A 111 -8.26 23.39 -5.18
C LEU A 111 -8.16 24.58 -6.15
N THR A 112 -8.83 24.47 -7.29
CA THR A 112 -8.86 25.53 -8.30
C THR A 112 -10.12 26.38 -8.16
N GLU A 113 -10.13 27.59 -8.73
CA GLU A 113 -11.28 28.52 -8.65
C GLU A 113 -12.58 27.90 -9.18
N ARG A 114 -12.50 27.05 -10.21
CA ARG A 114 -13.65 26.40 -10.81
C ARG A 114 -13.90 24.98 -10.28
N CYS A 115 -13.29 24.64 -9.16
CA CYS A 115 -13.50 23.35 -8.52
C CYS A 115 -14.93 23.27 -7.96
N MET A 116 -15.71 22.31 -8.42
CA MET A 116 -17.08 22.10 -7.93
C MET A 116 -17.15 21.63 -6.48
N VAL A 117 -16.01 21.16 -5.95
CA VAL A 117 -15.91 20.65 -4.58
C VAL A 117 -15.27 21.70 -3.69
N GLN A 118 -16.02 22.17 -2.71
CA GLN A 118 -15.50 23.05 -1.66
C GLN A 118 -15.36 22.25 -0.35
N PHE A 119 -14.14 22.13 0.11
CA PHE A 119 -13.88 21.55 1.43
C PHE A 119 -13.73 22.66 2.46
N LYS A 120 -14.62 22.67 3.45
CA LYS A 120 -14.57 23.59 4.60
C LYS A 120 -14.10 22.82 5.84
N GLY A 121 -13.21 23.43 6.64
CA GLY A 121 -12.76 22.90 7.92
C GLY A 121 -12.11 21.50 7.84
N GLU A 122 -12.51 20.61 8.72
CA GLU A 122 -11.94 19.27 8.92
C GLU A 122 -12.15 18.28 7.77
N LYS A 123 -12.96 18.61 6.78
CA LYS A 123 -13.20 17.73 5.62
C LYS A 123 -11.97 17.57 4.72
N LYS A 124 -11.04 18.52 4.73
CA LYS A 124 -9.79 18.45 3.94
C LYS A 124 -8.88 17.30 4.43
N PRO A 125 -8.49 17.23 5.71
CA PRO A 125 -7.63 16.16 6.19
C PRO A 125 -8.30 14.79 6.07
N GLN A 126 -9.60 14.67 6.31
CA GLN A 126 -10.32 13.40 6.16
C GLN A 126 -10.29 12.87 4.72
N ARG A 127 -10.44 13.74 3.72
CA ARG A 127 -10.35 13.35 2.31
C ARG A 127 -8.93 12.96 1.91
N LEU A 128 -7.94 13.68 2.39
CA LEU A 128 -6.54 13.32 2.15
C LEU A 128 -6.21 11.94 2.71
N LEU A 129 -6.62 11.67 3.95
CA LEU A 129 -6.47 10.33 4.57
C LEU A 129 -7.20 9.23 3.79
N HIS A 130 -8.39 9.54 3.25
CA HIS A 130 -9.11 8.60 2.39
C HIS A 130 -8.31 8.24 1.14
N TRP A 131 -7.78 9.23 0.42
CA TRP A 131 -6.98 8.99 -0.77
C TRP A 131 -5.64 8.31 -0.48
N GLN A 132 -5.02 8.62 0.66
CA GLN A 132 -3.82 7.92 1.12
C GLN A 132 -4.05 6.42 1.41
N LYS A 133 -5.27 6.01 1.71
CA LYS A 133 -5.62 4.58 1.87
C LYS A 133 -5.85 3.85 0.54
N ILE A 134 -6.06 4.59 -0.55
CA ILE A 134 -6.22 4.03 -1.90
C ILE A 134 -4.86 3.72 -2.51
N VAL A 135 -3.83 4.49 -2.13
CA VAL A 135 -2.44 4.34 -2.55
C VAL A 135 -1.75 3.23 -1.79
#